data_256b2e8f754605bb5ab26f41e0eaf6b1
#
_entry.id   256b2e8f754605bb5ab26f41e0eaf6b1
#
_cell.length_a   1.000
_cell.length_b   1.000
_cell.length_c   1.000
_cell.angle_alpha   90.00
_cell.angle_beta   90.00
_cell.angle_gamma   90.00
#
_symmetry.space_group_name_H-M   'P 1'
#
loop_
_entity.id
_entity.type
_entity.pdbx_description
1 polymer ?
#
loop_
_entity_poly.entity_id
_entity_poly.type
_entity_poly.pdbx_seq_one_letter_code
_entity_poly.pdbx_strand_id
1 'polypeptide(L)'
;MKDTILYGDCRETLKQIDSKARMCVTSPPYYGLRNYGDEDNQIGLEQSPEEYIKQLVEVFRLVRDVLTDDGTLWVNIGDTYYNYRSDGNYPKQSVSKTNQDLPQFTPVRGNKFDNLKSKDLIGIPWMLAFALRSDGWYLRQDIIWHKPNPMPESVKDRCTKSHEYLFLLSKNKHYYYD
;
A
#
# COMPACT_ATOMS: atom_id res chain seq x y z
N MET A 1 10.95 6.20 23.52
CA MET A 1 9.52 5.87 23.66
C MET A 1 9.44 4.36 23.86
N LYS A 2 8.75 3.86 24.84
CA LYS A 2 8.66 2.43 25.15
C LYS A 2 7.19 2.02 25.12
N ASP A 3 6.83 1.01 24.30
CA ASP A 3 5.49 0.41 24.24
C ASP A 3 4.35 1.44 24.15
N THR A 4 4.44 2.34 23.16
CA THR A 4 3.52 3.45 22.99
C THR A 4 2.74 3.33 21.68
N ILE A 5 1.42 3.58 21.73
CA ILE A 5 0.58 3.73 20.55
C ILE A 5 0.35 5.22 20.29
N LEU A 6 0.69 5.69 19.10
CA LEU A 6 0.39 7.04 18.65
C LEU A 6 -0.88 7.02 17.82
N TYR A 7 -1.87 7.82 18.19
CA TYR A 7 -3.13 7.96 17.48
C TYR A 7 -3.09 9.17 16.55
N GLY A 8 -3.62 9.01 15.34
CA GLY A 8 -3.74 10.07 14.35
C GLY A 8 -3.07 9.75 13.04
N ASP A 9 -3.01 10.75 12.15
CA ASP A 9 -2.35 10.62 10.86
C ASP A 9 -0.85 10.34 11.04
N CYS A 10 -0.35 9.29 10.39
CA CYS A 10 1.06 8.92 10.47
C CYS A 10 2.01 10.01 9.96
N ARG A 11 1.55 10.88 9.05
CA ARG A 11 2.31 12.03 8.55
C ARG A 11 2.58 13.07 9.63
N GLU A 12 1.73 13.12 10.67
CA GLU A 12 1.91 14.02 11.82
C GLU A 12 2.50 13.28 13.02
N THR A 13 2.09 12.05 13.27
CA THR A 13 2.58 11.30 14.45
C THR A 13 4.04 10.87 14.30
N LEU A 14 4.53 10.57 13.09
CA LEU A 14 5.94 10.28 12.86
C LEU A 14 6.87 11.45 13.21
N LYS A 15 6.43 12.69 13.03
CA LYS A 15 7.19 13.90 13.41
C LYS A 15 7.36 14.07 14.92
N GLN A 16 6.55 13.38 15.72
CA GLN A 16 6.58 13.44 17.19
C GLN A 16 7.53 12.40 17.79
N ILE A 17 8.17 11.57 16.96
CA ILE A 17 9.06 10.50 17.44
C ILE A 17 10.48 11.05 17.61
N ASP A 18 10.90 11.30 18.85
CA ASP A 18 12.25 11.79 19.16
C ASP A 18 13.32 10.70 19.21
N SER A 19 12.89 9.43 19.38
CA SER A 19 13.79 8.28 19.48
C SER A 19 13.98 7.63 18.13
N LYS A 20 15.19 7.10 17.86
CA LYS A 20 15.45 6.34 16.64
C LYS A 20 15.00 4.89 16.78
N ALA A 21 14.35 4.37 15.75
CA ALA A 21 13.98 2.97 15.61
C ALA A 21 14.98 2.24 14.69
N ARG A 22 15.24 0.95 14.95
CA ARG A 22 16.08 0.14 14.06
C ARG A 22 15.30 -0.46 12.90
N MET A 23 14.00 -0.63 13.06
CA MET A 23 13.17 -1.29 12.06
C MET A 23 11.78 -0.66 12.01
N CYS A 24 11.25 -0.54 10.81
CA CYS A 24 9.83 -0.32 10.54
C CYS A 24 9.28 -1.52 9.78
N VAL A 25 8.20 -2.10 10.28
CA VAL A 25 7.42 -3.15 9.59
C VAL A 25 6.01 -2.63 9.40
N THR A 26 5.53 -2.61 8.18
CA THR A 26 4.22 -2.01 7.89
C THR A 26 3.54 -2.64 6.68
N SER A 27 2.21 -2.50 6.66
CA SER A 27 1.35 -2.73 5.51
C SER A 27 0.50 -1.47 5.34
N PRO A 28 0.86 -0.57 4.41
CA PRO A 28 0.08 0.64 4.19
C PRO A 28 -1.32 0.32 3.65
N PRO A 29 -2.29 1.25 3.73
CA PRO A 29 -3.58 1.08 3.09
C PRO A 29 -3.40 0.76 1.60
N TYR A 30 -4.05 -0.29 1.10
CA TYR A 30 -3.91 -0.71 -0.30
C TYR A 30 -4.74 0.18 -1.21
N TYR A 31 -4.20 0.49 -2.39
CA TYR A 31 -4.83 1.35 -3.37
C TYR A 31 -6.22 0.85 -3.80
N GLY A 32 -7.22 1.70 -3.63
CA GLY A 32 -8.61 1.44 -4.03
C GLY A 32 -9.28 0.26 -3.32
N LEU A 33 -8.79 -0.18 -2.15
CA LEU A 33 -9.32 -1.37 -1.49
C LEU A 33 -10.36 -1.05 -0.42
N ARG A 34 -10.11 -0.06 0.44
CA ARG A 34 -10.99 0.25 1.57
C ARG A 34 -11.12 1.75 1.79
N ASN A 35 -12.33 2.17 2.16
CA ASN A 35 -12.58 3.45 2.78
C ASN A 35 -12.77 3.22 4.29
N TYR A 36 -11.99 3.93 5.12
CA TYR A 36 -12.03 3.80 6.59
C TYR A 36 -12.86 4.91 7.26
N GLY A 37 -13.40 5.85 6.50
CA GLY A 37 -14.21 6.96 7.01
C GLY A 37 -14.31 8.11 6.01
N ASP A 38 -14.93 9.20 6.44
CA ASP A 38 -15.23 10.37 5.59
C ASP A 38 -14.10 11.42 5.56
N GLU A 39 -12.88 11.06 5.94
CA GLU A 39 -11.77 12.00 5.92
C GLU A 39 -11.18 12.13 4.51
N ASP A 40 -11.18 13.35 3.98
CA ASP A 40 -10.71 13.71 2.64
C ASP A 40 -9.21 13.41 2.38
N ASN A 41 -8.46 13.06 3.42
CA ASN A 41 -7.00 12.86 3.37
C ASN A 41 -6.56 11.40 3.56
N GLN A 42 -7.45 10.44 3.41
CA GLN A 42 -7.14 9.04 3.57
C GLN A 42 -6.22 8.54 2.45
N ILE A 43 -5.09 7.92 2.83
CA ILE A 43 -4.19 7.23 1.88
C ILE A 43 -4.89 5.97 1.34
N GLY A 44 -4.75 5.73 0.04
CA GLY A 44 -5.33 4.59 -0.68
C GLY A 44 -6.57 4.93 -1.50
N LEU A 45 -7.04 6.20 -1.48
CA LEU A 45 -8.20 6.70 -2.23
C LEU A 45 -7.83 7.76 -3.29
N GLU A 46 -6.56 7.92 -3.58
CA GLU A 46 -6.06 8.88 -4.55
C GLU A 46 -6.64 8.65 -5.94
N GLN A 47 -6.69 9.70 -6.75
CA GLN A 47 -7.29 9.68 -8.09
C GLN A 47 -6.51 8.80 -9.08
N SER A 48 -5.21 8.61 -8.84
CA SER A 48 -4.34 7.78 -9.69
C SER A 48 -3.37 6.93 -8.89
N PRO A 49 -2.86 5.81 -9.45
CA PRO A 49 -1.80 5.03 -8.83
C PRO A 49 -0.54 5.85 -8.56
N GLU A 50 -0.21 6.78 -9.45
CA GLU A 50 0.96 7.65 -9.34
C GLU A 50 0.85 8.59 -8.13
N GLU A 51 -0.33 9.18 -7.91
CA GLU A 51 -0.60 10.03 -6.74
C GLU A 51 -0.50 9.22 -5.43
N TYR A 52 -1.06 8.02 -5.41
CA TYR A 52 -0.94 7.11 -4.29
C TYR A 52 0.52 6.77 -3.96
N ILE A 53 1.32 6.42 -4.97
CA ILE A 53 2.76 6.13 -4.79
C ILE A 53 3.49 7.36 -4.26
N LYS A 54 3.19 8.56 -4.78
CA LYS A 54 3.77 9.80 -4.29
C LYS A 54 3.47 10.03 -2.80
N GLN A 55 2.23 9.83 -2.37
CA GLN A 55 1.83 9.95 -0.96
C GLN A 55 2.60 8.95 -0.08
N LEU A 56 2.74 7.70 -0.52
CA LEU A 56 3.50 6.70 0.23
C LEU A 56 4.99 7.05 0.31
N VAL A 57 5.59 7.58 -0.75
CA VAL A 57 7.00 8.04 -0.72
C VAL A 57 7.18 9.13 0.33
N GLU A 58 6.25 10.09 0.43
CA GLU A 58 6.29 11.14 1.46
C GLU A 58 6.23 10.55 2.89
N VAL A 59 5.35 9.59 3.13
CA VAL A 59 5.28 8.87 4.42
C VAL A 59 6.60 8.14 4.70
N PHE A 60 7.15 7.43 3.74
CA PHE A 60 8.37 6.67 3.96
C PHE A 60 9.63 7.53 4.09
N ARG A 61 9.63 8.79 3.61
CA ARG A 61 10.66 9.78 3.98
C ARG A 61 10.64 10.06 5.49
N LEU A 62 9.45 10.28 6.07
CA LEU A 62 9.32 10.47 7.52
C LEU A 62 9.75 9.22 8.30
N VAL A 63 9.42 8.03 7.79
CA VAL A 63 9.93 6.78 8.37
C VAL A 63 11.46 6.74 8.32
N ARG A 64 12.08 7.12 7.21
CA ARG A 64 13.54 7.17 7.07
C ARG A 64 14.19 8.11 8.09
N ASP A 65 13.52 9.23 8.40
CA ASP A 65 14.04 10.20 9.37
C ASP A 65 14.02 9.67 10.81
N VAL A 66 13.08 8.79 11.15
CA VAL A 66 13.00 8.17 12.49
C VAL A 66 13.79 6.86 12.60
N LEU A 67 14.32 6.32 11.51
CA LEU A 67 15.19 5.15 11.54
C LEU A 67 16.64 5.51 11.89
N THR A 68 17.32 4.59 12.58
CA THR A 68 18.79 4.61 12.74
C THR A 68 19.47 4.51 11.38
N ASP A 69 20.77 4.83 11.29
CA ASP A 69 21.49 4.78 10.00
C ASP A 69 21.64 3.35 9.46
N ASP A 70 21.65 2.36 10.34
CA ASP A 70 21.62 0.93 10.01
C ASP A 70 20.20 0.35 9.94
N GLY A 71 19.16 1.20 9.96
CA GLY A 71 17.77 0.81 10.04
C GLY A 71 17.21 0.21 8.75
N THR A 72 16.19 -0.63 8.92
CA THR A 72 15.50 -1.32 7.84
C THR A 72 14.01 -1.00 7.79
N LEU A 73 13.46 -1.07 6.59
CA LEU A 73 12.02 -0.92 6.31
C LEU A 73 11.51 -2.19 5.63
N TRP A 74 10.47 -2.77 6.19
CA TRP A 74 9.78 -3.95 5.67
C TRP A 74 8.35 -3.56 5.27
N VAL A 75 8.05 -3.62 3.98
CA VAL A 75 6.75 -3.20 3.45
C VAL A 75 6.03 -4.37 2.83
N ASN A 76 4.95 -4.80 3.45
CA ASN A 76 4.00 -5.73 2.82
C ASN A 76 2.97 -4.93 2.02
N ILE A 77 2.80 -5.26 0.75
CA ILE A 77 1.86 -4.57 -0.12
C ILE A 77 1.28 -5.50 -1.18
N GLY A 78 -0.04 -5.40 -1.37
CA GLY A 78 -0.77 -6.11 -2.40
C GLY A 78 -0.97 -5.28 -3.66
N ASP A 79 -1.21 -5.97 -4.75
CA ASP A 79 -1.52 -5.38 -6.05
C ASP A 79 -3.00 -5.52 -6.38
N THR A 80 -3.50 -4.69 -7.28
CA THR A 80 -4.89 -4.70 -7.72
C THR A 80 -4.98 -4.61 -9.24
N TYR A 81 -6.14 -5.01 -9.79
CA TYR A 81 -6.41 -4.94 -11.22
C TYR A 81 -7.17 -3.67 -11.56
N TYR A 82 -6.77 -3.05 -12.67
CA TYR A 82 -7.49 -1.91 -13.22
C TYR A 82 -8.82 -2.37 -13.81
N ASN A 83 -9.91 -1.73 -13.38
CA ASN A 83 -11.26 -2.06 -13.82
C ASN A 83 -11.99 -0.79 -14.26
N TYR A 84 -11.72 -0.36 -15.48
CA TYR A 84 -12.46 0.72 -16.12
C TYR A 84 -13.65 0.16 -16.89
N ARG A 85 -14.82 0.75 -16.69
CA ARG A 85 -16.03 0.50 -17.50
C ARG A 85 -16.57 1.82 -17.99
N SER A 86 -16.65 1.97 -19.31
CA SER A 86 -17.14 3.19 -19.96
C SER A 86 -18.65 3.44 -19.75
N ASP A 87 -19.39 2.41 -19.34
CA ASP A 87 -20.85 2.45 -19.12
C ASP A 87 -21.23 2.85 -17.69
N GLY A 88 -20.27 3.15 -16.83
CA GLY A 88 -20.51 3.49 -15.43
C GLY A 88 -21.12 2.36 -14.58
N ASN A 89 -21.28 1.18 -15.16
CA ASN A 89 -21.96 0.04 -14.54
C ASN A 89 -20.98 -0.79 -13.72
N TYR A 90 -20.53 -0.23 -12.60
CA TYR A 90 -19.65 -0.95 -11.65
C TYR A 90 -20.48 -1.98 -10.87
N PRO A 91 -20.03 -3.24 -10.79
CA PRO A 91 -20.70 -4.19 -9.92
C PRO A 91 -20.65 -3.65 -8.49
N LYS A 92 -21.82 -3.43 -7.88
CA LYS A 92 -21.89 -3.19 -6.44
C LYS A 92 -21.14 -4.34 -5.78
N GLN A 93 -20.10 -4.04 -5.01
CA GLN A 93 -19.52 -5.09 -4.19
C GLN A 93 -20.62 -5.65 -3.32
N SER A 94 -20.78 -6.97 -3.31
CA SER A 94 -21.68 -7.63 -2.39
C SER A 94 -21.13 -7.41 -0.97
N VAL A 95 -21.61 -6.37 -0.33
CA VAL A 95 -21.32 -6.11 1.08
C VAL A 95 -21.99 -7.25 1.83
N SER A 96 -21.23 -7.99 2.62
CA SER A 96 -21.80 -8.95 3.56
C SER A 96 -22.88 -8.23 4.38
N LYS A 97 -24.03 -8.87 4.58
CA LYS A 97 -25.18 -8.29 5.30
C LYS A 97 -24.86 -7.77 6.72
N THR A 98 -23.69 -8.13 7.26
CA THR A 98 -23.18 -7.67 8.56
C THR A 98 -22.57 -6.27 8.55
N ASN A 99 -22.38 -5.63 7.38
CA ASN A 99 -21.73 -4.31 7.25
C ASN A 99 -22.64 -3.28 6.58
N GLN A 100 -23.97 -3.36 6.80
CA GLN A 100 -24.94 -2.44 6.16
C GLN A 100 -24.83 -0.98 6.62
N ASP A 101 -24.16 -0.73 7.75
CA ASP A 101 -23.98 0.60 8.34
C ASP A 101 -22.66 1.29 7.96
N LEU A 102 -21.80 0.63 7.19
CA LEU A 102 -20.57 1.26 6.71
C LEU A 102 -20.86 2.03 5.41
N PRO A 103 -20.27 3.24 5.22
CA PRO A 103 -20.39 4.01 3.98
C PRO A 103 -20.12 3.11 2.78
N GLN A 104 -21.00 3.10 1.80
CA GLN A 104 -20.79 2.30 0.58
C GLN A 104 -19.60 2.88 -0.18
N PHE A 105 -18.47 2.20 -0.09
CA PHE A 105 -17.29 2.57 -0.82
C PHE A 105 -17.51 2.36 -2.33
N THR A 106 -17.48 3.45 -3.07
CA THR A 106 -17.30 3.40 -4.51
C THR A 106 -15.79 3.42 -4.76
N PRO A 107 -15.19 2.29 -5.18
CA PRO A 107 -13.76 2.29 -5.46
C PRO A 107 -13.44 3.37 -6.49
N VAL A 108 -12.30 4.04 -6.38
CA VAL A 108 -11.75 5.00 -7.36
C VAL A 108 -11.48 4.34 -8.73
N ARG A 109 -12.15 3.24 -9.01
CA ARG A 109 -12.01 2.37 -10.17
C ARG A 109 -12.61 2.93 -11.47
N GLY A 110 -13.14 4.17 -11.43
CA GLY A 110 -13.82 4.77 -12.56
C GLY A 110 -12.99 5.70 -13.43
N ASN A 111 -11.79 6.07 -13.00
CA ASN A 111 -10.96 7.00 -13.75
C ASN A 111 -10.35 6.30 -14.97
N LYS A 112 -10.37 6.97 -16.11
CA LYS A 112 -9.69 6.51 -17.31
C LYS A 112 -8.22 6.88 -17.22
N PHE A 113 -7.34 5.88 -17.32
CA PHE A 113 -5.90 6.10 -17.44
C PHE A 113 -5.44 5.71 -18.85
N ASP A 114 -4.66 6.57 -19.48
CA ASP A 114 -4.23 6.34 -20.88
C ASP A 114 -3.21 5.21 -21.03
N ASN A 115 -2.50 4.89 -19.93
CA ASN A 115 -1.48 3.85 -19.87
C ASN A 115 -1.98 2.49 -19.35
N LEU A 116 -3.25 2.39 -18.92
CA LEU A 116 -3.83 1.16 -18.39
C LEU A 116 -5.08 0.74 -19.19
N LYS A 117 -5.18 -0.55 -19.46
CA LYS A 117 -6.34 -1.18 -20.10
C LYS A 117 -7.14 -1.96 -19.04
N SER A 118 -8.46 -2.01 -19.21
CA SER A 118 -9.30 -2.83 -18.33
C SER A 118 -8.74 -4.25 -18.20
N LYS A 119 -8.63 -4.76 -16.99
CA LYS A 119 -8.01 -6.01 -16.54
C LYS A 119 -6.49 -6.01 -16.43
N ASP A 120 -5.79 -4.93 -16.76
CA ASP A 120 -4.36 -4.86 -16.48
C ASP A 120 -4.11 -4.97 -14.95
N LEU A 121 -3.07 -5.68 -14.57
CA LEU A 121 -2.50 -5.61 -13.24
C LEU A 121 -1.78 -4.27 -13.12
N ILE A 122 -2.10 -3.47 -12.10
CA ILE A 122 -1.56 -2.10 -12.01
C ILE A 122 -0.06 -2.11 -11.73
N GLY A 123 0.43 -3.04 -10.91
CA GLY A 123 1.84 -3.13 -10.55
C GLY A 123 2.23 -2.28 -9.34
N ILE A 124 1.27 -1.94 -8.48
CA ILE A 124 1.48 -1.10 -7.28
C ILE A 124 2.72 -1.50 -6.46
N PRO A 125 2.95 -2.79 -6.12
CA PRO A 125 4.11 -3.17 -5.31
C PRO A 125 5.43 -2.74 -5.94
N TRP A 126 5.61 -2.98 -7.23
CA TRP A 126 6.83 -2.65 -7.95
C TRP A 126 6.96 -1.15 -8.24
N MET A 127 5.85 -0.45 -8.48
CA MET A 127 5.85 1.01 -8.58
C MET A 127 6.37 1.63 -7.29
N LEU A 128 5.88 1.16 -6.11
CA LEU A 128 6.36 1.65 -4.82
C LEU A 128 7.83 1.31 -4.59
N ALA A 129 8.23 0.05 -4.82
CA ALA A 129 9.61 -0.40 -4.62
C ALA A 129 10.61 0.45 -5.45
N PHE A 130 10.29 0.72 -6.71
CA PHE A 130 11.14 1.52 -7.59
C PHE A 130 11.11 3.01 -7.23
N ALA A 131 9.95 3.55 -6.81
CA ALA A 131 9.85 4.93 -6.35
C ALA A 131 10.69 5.15 -5.07
N LEU A 132 10.61 4.26 -4.09
CA LEU A 132 11.42 4.32 -2.88
C LEU A 132 12.91 4.18 -3.18
N ARG A 133 13.29 3.28 -4.10
CA ARG A 133 14.67 3.16 -4.55
C ARG A 133 15.17 4.47 -5.19
N SER A 134 14.36 5.09 -6.02
CA SER A 134 14.67 6.38 -6.65
C SER A 134 14.73 7.52 -5.64
N ASP A 135 13.99 7.41 -4.52
CA ASP A 135 13.99 8.36 -3.41
C ASP A 135 15.16 8.17 -2.44
N GLY A 136 16.09 7.25 -2.72
CA GLY A 136 17.33 7.05 -1.97
C GLY A 136 17.32 5.89 -0.97
N TRP A 137 16.27 5.05 -0.95
CA TRP A 137 16.31 3.79 -0.25
C TRP A 137 17.12 2.75 -1.01
N TYR A 138 17.77 1.84 -0.31
CA TYR A 138 18.38 0.65 -0.89
C TYR A 138 17.31 -0.46 -0.93
N LEU A 139 16.78 -0.78 -2.12
CA LEU A 139 15.92 -1.94 -2.30
C LEU A 139 16.79 -3.20 -2.25
N ARG A 140 16.64 -4.00 -1.20
CA ARG A 140 17.52 -5.13 -0.89
C ARG A 140 16.96 -6.46 -1.38
N GLN A 141 15.66 -6.67 -1.18
CA GLN A 141 15.04 -7.95 -1.52
C GLN A 141 13.55 -7.79 -1.71
N ASP A 142 12.97 -8.58 -2.60
CA ASP A 142 11.58 -8.95 -2.67
C ASP A 142 11.38 -10.34 -2.07
N ILE A 143 10.33 -10.49 -1.27
CA ILE A 143 9.98 -11.73 -0.60
C ILE A 143 8.54 -12.04 -0.96
N ILE A 144 8.28 -13.28 -1.35
CA ILE A 144 6.93 -13.73 -1.65
C ILE A 144 6.24 -14.18 -0.37
N TRP A 145 5.21 -13.42 0.04
CA TRP A 145 4.33 -13.85 1.11
C TRP A 145 3.27 -14.78 0.55
N HIS A 146 3.54 -16.06 0.56
CA HIS A 146 2.63 -17.09 0.05
C HIS A 146 1.42 -17.27 0.98
N LYS A 147 0.21 -17.30 0.40
CA LYS A 147 -1.05 -17.57 1.09
C LYS A 147 -1.52 -18.98 0.73
N PRO A 148 -1.42 -19.95 1.64
CA PRO A 148 -1.82 -21.33 1.34
C PRO A 148 -3.33 -21.47 1.08
N ASN A 149 -4.13 -20.58 1.68
CA ASN A 149 -5.60 -20.53 1.51
C ASN A 149 -6.02 -19.14 0.99
N PRO A 150 -5.74 -18.79 -0.27
CA PRO A 150 -6.15 -17.50 -0.84
C PRO A 150 -7.68 -17.44 -0.96
N MET A 151 -8.21 -16.21 -0.87
CA MET A 151 -9.63 -16.00 -1.16
C MET A 151 -9.96 -16.47 -2.57
N PRO A 152 -11.02 -17.27 -2.79
CA PRO A 152 -11.45 -17.66 -4.12
C PRO A 152 -11.78 -16.43 -4.99
N GLU A 153 -11.35 -16.45 -6.22
CA GLU A 153 -11.66 -15.42 -7.21
C GLU A 153 -12.55 -15.99 -8.31
N SER A 154 -13.65 -15.28 -8.63
CA SER A 154 -14.62 -15.70 -9.66
C SER A 154 -14.12 -15.42 -11.09
N VAL A 155 -12.82 -15.28 -11.30
CA VAL A 155 -12.23 -15.03 -12.61
C VAL A 155 -11.89 -16.33 -13.33
N LYS A 156 -12.00 -16.31 -14.67
CA LYS A 156 -11.76 -17.49 -15.52
C LYS A 156 -10.61 -17.31 -16.50
N ASP A 157 -10.01 -16.14 -16.55
CA ASP A 157 -9.00 -15.74 -17.53
C ASP A 157 -7.62 -15.49 -16.92
N ARG A 158 -7.42 -15.82 -15.65
CA ARG A 158 -6.14 -15.81 -14.96
C ARG A 158 -6.16 -16.74 -13.74
N CYS A 159 -4.99 -17.05 -13.22
CA CYS A 159 -4.87 -17.81 -11.97
C CYS A 159 -5.31 -16.99 -10.77
N THR A 160 -5.82 -17.66 -9.74
CA THR A 160 -6.08 -17.05 -8.42
C THR A 160 -4.77 -16.52 -7.82
N LYS A 161 -4.79 -15.29 -7.35
CA LYS A 161 -3.61 -14.68 -6.72
C LYS A 161 -3.42 -15.26 -5.31
N SER A 162 -2.30 -15.93 -5.08
CA SER A 162 -1.99 -16.61 -3.83
C SER A 162 -0.78 -16.03 -3.09
N HIS A 163 -0.36 -14.81 -3.43
CA HIS A 163 0.76 -14.16 -2.76
C HIS A 163 0.60 -12.64 -2.70
N GLU A 164 1.36 -12.04 -1.81
CA GLU A 164 1.67 -10.62 -1.75
C GLU A 164 3.18 -10.43 -1.73
N TYR A 165 3.64 -9.20 -1.93
CA TYR A 165 5.05 -8.87 -1.85
C TYR A 165 5.39 -8.30 -0.48
N LEU A 166 6.52 -8.73 0.06
CA LEU A 166 7.17 -8.11 1.20
C LEU A 166 8.53 -7.60 0.73
N PHE A 167 8.72 -6.29 0.71
CA PHE A 167 10.00 -5.69 0.33
C PHE A 167 10.84 -5.37 1.55
N LEU A 168 12.12 -5.75 1.49
CA LEU A 168 13.14 -5.30 2.39
C LEU A 168 13.87 -4.11 1.76
N LEU A 169 13.83 -2.98 2.45
CA LEU A 169 14.61 -1.80 2.12
C LEU A 169 15.49 -1.39 3.30
N SER A 170 16.62 -0.76 3.02
CA SER A 170 17.50 -0.23 4.05
C SER A 170 17.79 1.25 3.79
N LYS A 171 18.10 1.98 4.88
CA LYS A 171 18.46 3.39 4.82
C LYS A 171 19.84 3.59 4.17
N ASN A 172 20.76 2.68 4.43
CA ASN A 172 22.14 2.69 3.92
C ASN A 172 22.53 1.34 3.33
N LYS A 173 23.67 1.31 2.60
CA LYS A 173 24.24 0.08 2.03
C LYS A 173 24.65 -0.95 3.10
N HIS A 174 25.06 -0.48 4.28
CA HIS A 174 25.35 -1.29 5.45
C HIS A 174 24.21 -1.12 6.45
N TYR A 175 23.59 -2.21 6.84
CA TYR A 175 22.45 -2.22 7.73
C TYR A 175 22.51 -3.44 8.66
N TYR A 176 21.81 -3.36 9.78
CA TYR A 176 21.71 -4.47 10.71
C TYR A 176 20.77 -5.55 10.16
N TYR A 177 21.26 -6.77 10.14
CA TYR A 177 20.49 -7.96 9.79
C TYR A 177 20.99 -9.12 10.64
N ASP A 178 20.06 -9.77 11.39
CA ASP A 178 20.32 -10.91 12.27
C ASP A 178 19.45 -12.09 11.86
#